data_de30a77923179dfc8188ba6fd4306259
#
_entry.id   de30a77923179dfc8188ba6fd4306259
#
_cell.length_a   1.000
_cell.length_b   1.000
_cell.length_c   1.000
_cell.angle_alpha   90.00
_cell.angle_beta   90.00
_cell.angle_gamma   90.00
#
_symmetry.space_group_name_H-M   'P 1'
#
loop_
_entity.id
_entity.type
_entity.pdbx_description
1 polymer ?
#
loop_
_entity_poly.entity_id
_entity_poly.type
_entity_poly.pdbx_seq_one_letter_code
_entity_poly.pdbx_strand_id
1 'polypeptide(L)'
;MNKTRTLTYVWPKSIRLFHWINVITISLLIVIGLIIFNGKTLGVTVDAKIMLKTIHVTIGYIFAINLIIRLVMGFIGSSNDMWSQTLPFMKGYKKELTKFRRSPKQVYKGHNPIGKLMVLALLIAMTIQMATGLI
;
A
#
# COMPACT_ATOMS: atom_id res chain seq x y z
N MET A 1 -19.14 29.89 21.67
CA MET A 1 -17.79 29.76 21.04
C MET A 1 -17.91 28.92 19.78
N ASN A 2 -17.93 29.57 18.61
CA ASN A 2 -17.92 28.86 17.33
C ASN A 2 -16.56 28.20 17.12
N LYS A 3 -16.49 26.88 17.23
CA LYS A 3 -15.32 26.11 16.78
C LYS A 3 -15.35 26.15 15.23
N THR A 4 -14.56 27.05 14.64
CA THR A 4 -14.25 27.03 13.21
C THR A 4 -13.58 25.69 12.89
N ARG A 5 -14.29 24.79 12.22
CA ARG A 5 -13.73 23.56 11.69
C ARG A 5 -12.85 23.91 10.49
N THR A 6 -11.55 23.96 10.67
CA THR A 6 -10.61 24.08 9.56
C THR A 6 -10.46 22.73 8.89
N LEU A 7 -10.85 22.64 7.62
CA LEU A 7 -10.62 21.46 6.78
C LEU A 7 -9.11 21.40 6.46
N THR A 8 -8.40 20.51 7.11
CA THR A 8 -6.99 20.25 6.79
C THR A 8 -6.88 19.05 5.86
N TYR A 9 -6.21 19.23 4.73
CA TYR A 9 -5.92 18.15 3.79
C TYR A 9 -4.83 17.23 4.39
N VAL A 10 -5.21 16.04 4.83
CA VAL A 10 -4.30 15.12 5.55
C VAL A 10 -3.44 14.31 4.58
N TRP A 11 -4.01 13.90 3.44
CA TRP A 11 -3.34 13.00 2.49
C TRP A 11 -3.20 13.67 1.12
N PRO A 12 -1.96 13.80 0.58
CA PRO A 12 -1.76 14.31 -0.77
C PRO A 12 -2.37 13.37 -1.82
N LYS A 13 -2.65 13.93 -3.00
CA LYS A 13 -3.28 13.19 -4.12
C LYS A 13 -2.44 11.97 -4.54
N SER A 14 -1.12 12.09 -4.47
CA SER A 14 -0.15 11.02 -4.77
C SER A 14 -0.37 9.77 -3.93
N ILE A 15 -0.49 9.91 -2.60
CA ILE A 15 -0.72 8.76 -1.70
C ILE A 15 -2.09 8.13 -1.94
N ARG A 16 -3.11 8.95 -2.19
CA ARG A 16 -4.46 8.45 -2.49
C ARG A 16 -4.49 7.67 -3.80
N LEU A 17 -3.85 8.21 -4.83
CA LEU A 17 -3.74 7.54 -6.14
C LEU A 17 -2.97 6.21 -6.03
N PHE A 18 -1.81 6.23 -5.37
CA PHE A 18 -1.03 5.03 -5.07
C PHE A 18 -1.89 3.96 -4.38
N HIS A 19 -2.63 4.34 -3.34
CA HIS A 19 -3.49 3.43 -2.59
C HIS A 19 -4.54 2.77 -3.49
N TRP A 20 -5.29 3.56 -4.29
CA TRP A 20 -6.34 3.03 -5.14
C TRP A 20 -5.80 2.15 -6.28
N ILE A 21 -4.68 2.51 -6.88
CA ILE A 21 -4.03 1.67 -7.89
C ILE A 21 -3.64 0.33 -7.25
N ASN A 22 -3.07 0.32 -6.04
CA ASN A 22 -2.72 -0.92 -5.34
C ASN A 22 -3.97 -1.76 -5.00
N VAL A 23 -5.03 -1.16 -4.48
CA VAL A 23 -6.27 -1.89 -4.16
C VAL A 23 -6.80 -2.60 -5.41
N ILE A 24 -6.88 -1.91 -6.55
CA ILE A 24 -7.39 -2.46 -7.79
C ILE A 24 -6.46 -3.55 -8.33
N THR A 25 -5.16 -3.27 -8.46
CA THR A 25 -4.20 -4.21 -9.05
C THR A 25 -4.04 -5.47 -8.21
N ILE A 26 -3.90 -5.35 -6.89
CA ILE A 26 -3.79 -6.50 -5.97
C ILE A 26 -5.07 -7.35 -6.01
N SER A 27 -6.24 -6.73 -5.98
CA SER A 27 -7.52 -7.46 -6.07
C SER A 27 -7.62 -8.26 -7.37
N LEU A 28 -7.27 -7.65 -8.50
CA LEU A 28 -7.26 -8.33 -9.80
C LEU A 28 -6.22 -9.45 -9.85
N LEU A 29 -5.02 -9.22 -9.33
CA LEU A 29 -3.97 -10.24 -9.28
C LEU A 29 -4.38 -11.44 -8.44
N ILE A 30 -5.03 -11.22 -7.28
CA ILE A 30 -5.56 -12.31 -6.45
C ILE A 30 -6.62 -13.10 -7.20
N VAL A 31 -7.62 -12.45 -7.78
CA VAL A 31 -8.72 -13.11 -8.49
C VAL A 31 -8.19 -13.93 -9.67
N ILE A 32 -7.37 -13.31 -10.53
CA ILE A 32 -6.81 -14.00 -11.71
C ILE A 32 -5.86 -15.12 -11.26
N GLY A 33 -5.04 -14.89 -10.25
CA GLY A 33 -4.14 -15.90 -9.68
C GLY A 33 -4.89 -17.12 -9.16
N LEU A 34 -6.01 -16.93 -8.45
CA LEU A 34 -6.87 -18.02 -7.98
C LEU A 34 -7.52 -18.79 -9.14
N ILE A 35 -7.95 -18.10 -10.20
CA ILE A 35 -8.50 -18.75 -11.39
C ILE A 35 -7.41 -19.59 -12.09
N ILE A 36 -6.19 -19.06 -12.25
CA ILE A 36 -5.07 -19.79 -12.85
C ILE A 36 -4.71 -21.03 -12.01
N PHE A 37 -4.64 -20.86 -10.68
CA PHE A 37 -4.31 -21.92 -9.74
C PHE A 37 -5.34 -23.06 -9.77
N ASN A 38 -6.63 -22.73 -9.74
CA ASN A 38 -7.72 -23.68 -9.79
C ASN A 38 -8.18 -24.03 -11.21
N GLY A 39 -7.46 -23.62 -12.24
CA GLY A 39 -7.88 -23.71 -13.63
C GLY A 39 -8.26 -25.13 -14.08
N LYS A 40 -7.59 -26.16 -13.54
CA LYS A 40 -7.91 -27.57 -13.83
C LYS A 40 -9.31 -27.96 -13.30
N THR A 41 -9.61 -27.56 -12.08
CA THR A 41 -10.93 -27.85 -11.43
C THR A 41 -12.05 -27.01 -12.06
N LEU A 42 -11.73 -25.80 -12.51
CA LEU A 42 -12.68 -24.86 -13.14
C LEU A 42 -12.89 -25.14 -14.63
N GLY A 43 -12.22 -26.16 -15.21
CA GLY A 43 -12.34 -26.47 -16.63
C GLY A 43 -11.76 -25.40 -17.57
N VAL A 44 -10.81 -24.60 -17.09
CA VAL A 44 -10.17 -23.55 -17.89
C VAL A 44 -9.34 -24.19 -19.01
N THR A 45 -9.63 -23.83 -20.26
CA THR A 45 -8.87 -24.30 -21.42
C THR A 45 -7.43 -23.82 -21.40
N VAL A 46 -6.55 -24.48 -22.16
CA VAL A 46 -5.13 -24.09 -22.25
C VAL A 46 -4.97 -22.66 -22.76
N ASP A 47 -5.70 -22.30 -23.81
CA ASP A 47 -5.64 -20.96 -24.41
C ASP A 47 -6.13 -19.87 -23.43
N ALA A 48 -7.23 -20.13 -22.73
CA ALA A 48 -7.73 -19.23 -21.70
C ALA A 48 -6.72 -19.08 -20.55
N LYS A 49 -6.01 -20.14 -20.17
CA LYS A 49 -4.98 -20.09 -19.14
C LYS A 49 -3.77 -19.27 -19.58
N ILE A 50 -3.35 -19.36 -20.85
CA ILE A 50 -2.28 -18.52 -21.42
C ILE A 50 -2.70 -17.05 -21.37
N MET A 51 -3.91 -16.74 -21.83
CA MET A 51 -4.43 -15.37 -21.81
C MET A 51 -4.50 -14.81 -20.37
N LEU A 52 -5.00 -15.57 -19.40
CA LEU A 52 -5.07 -15.16 -18.00
C LEU A 52 -3.68 -14.90 -17.42
N LYS A 53 -2.68 -15.74 -17.74
CA LYS A 53 -1.29 -15.51 -17.32
C LYS A 53 -0.73 -14.20 -17.90
N THR A 54 -0.98 -13.93 -19.18
CA THR A 54 -0.55 -12.70 -19.83
C THR A 54 -1.16 -11.46 -19.16
N ILE A 55 -2.46 -11.50 -18.85
CA ILE A 55 -3.15 -10.42 -18.14
C ILE A 55 -2.58 -10.27 -16.72
N HIS A 56 -2.36 -11.38 -16.00
CA HIS A 56 -1.78 -11.38 -14.65
C HIS A 56 -0.40 -10.70 -14.62
N VAL A 57 0.47 -11.05 -15.55
CA VAL A 57 1.81 -10.47 -15.68
C VAL A 57 1.73 -8.98 -16.02
N THR A 58 0.85 -8.58 -16.94
CA THR A 58 0.67 -7.17 -17.31
C THR A 58 0.22 -6.33 -16.12
N ILE A 59 -0.75 -6.81 -15.35
CA ILE A 59 -1.21 -6.14 -14.12
C ILE A 59 -0.09 -6.13 -13.07
N GLY A 60 0.70 -7.21 -12.99
CA GLY A 60 1.88 -7.31 -12.11
C GLY A 60 2.92 -6.22 -12.40
N TYR A 61 3.18 -5.90 -13.67
CA TYR A 61 4.06 -4.77 -14.03
C TYR A 61 3.48 -3.42 -13.63
N ILE A 62 2.18 -3.21 -13.80
CA ILE A 62 1.52 -1.96 -13.34
C ILE A 62 1.67 -1.81 -11.83
N PHE A 63 1.45 -2.88 -11.08
CA PHE A 63 1.65 -2.93 -9.63
C PHE A 63 3.10 -2.61 -9.24
N ALA A 64 4.09 -3.24 -9.90
CA ALA A 64 5.51 -3.06 -9.64
C ALA A 64 5.95 -1.61 -9.88
N ILE A 65 5.55 -1.01 -11.00
CA ILE A 65 5.87 0.39 -11.35
C ILE A 65 5.26 1.33 -10.29
N ASN A 66 4.00 1.12 -9.92
CA ASN A 66 3.33 1.94 -8.91
C ASN A 66 4.05 1.85 -7.55
N LEU A 67 4.49 0.65 -7.16
CA LEU A 67 5.25 0.45 -5.92
C LEU A 67 6.62 1.13 -5.96
N ILE A 68 7.36 1.01 -7.07
CA ILE A 68 8.66 1.67 -7.25
C ILE A 68 8.49 3.19 -7.14
N ILE A 69 7.50 3.77 -7.81
CA ILE A 69 7.19 5.20 -7.71
C ILE A 69 6.96 5.59 -6.24
N ARG A 70 6.20 4.80 -5.50
CA ARG A 70 5.93 5.07 -4.07
C ARG A 70 7.20 5.02 -3.23
N LEU A 71 8.07 4.04 -3.46
CA LEU A 71 9.34 3.92 -2.75
C LEU A 71 10.24 5.14 -3.01
N VAL A 72 10.34 5.58 -4.27
CA VAL A 72 11.11 6.77 -4.65
C VAL A 72 10.51 8.05 -4.05
N MET A 73 9.19 8.22 -4.11
CA MET A 73 8.51 9.39 -3.54
C MET A 73 8.69 9.51 -2.04
N GLY A 74 8.91 8.41 -1.33
CA GLY A 74 9.23 8.44 0.10
C GLY A 74 10.54 9.17 0.42
N PHE A 75 11.47 9.27 -0.52
CA PHE A 75 12.74 10.00 -0.37
C PHE A 75 12.69 11.44 -0.89
N ILE A 76 11.98 11.70 -1.99
CA ILE A 76 11.96 12.99 -2.68
C ILE A 76 10.62 13.71 -2.65
N GLY A 77 9.59 13.09 -2.06
CA GLY A 77 8.23 13.63 -2.00
C GLY A 77 8.06 14.80 -1.04
N SER A 78 6.84 15.33 -0.97
CA SER A 78 6.46 16.36 -0.02
C SER A 78 6.55 15.86 1.43
N SER A 79 6.56 16.79 2.41
CA SER A 79 6.69 16.45 3.83
C SER A 79 5.72 15.35 4.32
N ASN A 80 4.52 15.27 3.73
CA ASN A 80 3.52 14.25 4.09
C ASN A 80 3.74 12.90 3.37
N ASP A 81 4.50 12.88 2.27
CA ASP A 81 4.84 11.68 1.50
C ASP A 81 6.10 11.00 2.02
N MET A 82 6.94 11.74 2.75
CA MET A 82 8.26 11.28 3.20
C MET A 82 8.21 10.11 4.19
N TRP A 83 9.19 9.24 4.10
CA TRP A 83 9.41 8.14 5.03
C TRP A 83 9.50 8.60 6.49
N SER A 84 10.03 9.81 6.72
CA SER A 84 10.12 10.42 8.05
C SER A 84 8.78 10.53 8.79
N GLN A 85 7.67 10.68 8.05
CA GLN A 85 6.32 10.76 8.63
C GLN A 85 5.61 9.41 8.65
N THR A 86 6.03 8.48 7.81
CA THR A 86 5.31 7.23 7.55
C THR A 86 5.92 6.03 8.28
N LEU A 87 7.26 6.02 8.47
CA LEU A 87 7.95 4.86 9.04
C LEU A 87 8.12 4.96 10.58
N PRO A 88 8.02 3.81 11.29
CA PRO A 88 8.08 3.76 12.75
C PRO A 88 9.48 3.94 13.34
N PHE A 89 10.54 3.95 12.54
CA PHE A 89 11.94 4.01 13.02
C PHE A 89 12.49 5.43 13.17
N MET A 90 11.71 6.44 12.82
CA MET A 90 12.16 7.84 12.83
C MET A 90 12.15 8.46 14.23
N LYS A 91 12.94 9.53 14.40
CA LYS A 91 13.07 10.25 15.67
C LYS A 91 11.71 10.58 16.28
N GLY A 92 11.50 10.17 17.52
CA GLY A 92 10.27 10.45 18.26
C GLY A 92 9.21 9.35 18.28
N TYR A 93 9.34 8.28 17.48
CA TYR A 93 8.36 7.19 17.42
C TYR A 93 8.08 6.54 18.81
N LYS A 94 9.12 6.31 19.63
CA LYS A 94 8.96 5.76 20.98
C LYS A 94 8.09 6.66 21.87
N LYS A 95 8.27 8.00 21.77
CA LYS A 95 7.44 8.96 22.49
C LYS A 95 6.00 8.93 22.00
N GLU A 96 5.78 8.88 20.68
CA GLU A 96 4.44 8.76 20.10
C GLU A 96 3.75 7.47 20.55
N LEU A 97 4.46 6.34 20.56
CA LEU A 97 3.93 5.05 20.98
C LEU A 97 3.55 5.05 22.46
N THR A 98 4.41 5.62 23.34
CA THR A 98 4.13 5.74 24.76
C THR A 98 2.90 6.63 25.02
N LYS A 99 2.82 7.75 24.28
CA LYS A 99 1.68 8.67 24.36
C LYS A 99 0.39 8.02 23.88
N PHE A 100 0.46 7.25 22.78
CA PHE A 100 -0.68 6.49 22.26
C PHE A 100 -1.19 5.44 23.27
N ARG A 101 -0.28 4.72 23.93
CA ARG A 101 -0.67 3.74 24.98
C ARG A 101 -1.36 4.37 26.17
N ARG A 102 -0.96 5.61 26.52
CA ARG A 102 -1.57 6.36 27.66
C ARG A 102 -2.91 7.01 27.27
N SER A 103 -3.07 7.42 26.04
CA SER A 103 -4.26 8.14 25.55
C SER A 103 -4.62 7.74 24.12
N PRO A 104 -5.27 6.56 23.92
CA PRO A 104 -5.58 6.05 22.58
C PRO A 104 -6.58 6.90 21.79
N LYS A 105 -7.33 7.78 22.46
CA LYS A 105 -8.32 8.68 21.81
C LYS A 105 -7.74 9.97 21.24
N GLN A 106 -6.40 10.13 21.17
CA GLN A 106 -5.79 11.31 20.57
C GLN A 106 -5.99 11.34 19.05
N VAL A 107 -6.28 12.54 18.55
CA VAL A 107 -6.37 12.78 17.10
C VAL A 107 -4.95 12.94 16.54
N TYR A 108 -4.57 12.08 15.61
CA TYR A 108 -3.30 12.16 14.88
C TYR A 108 -3.52 12.79 13.52
N LYS A 109 -2.60 13.68 13.12
CA LYS A 109 -2.55 14.19 11.76
C LYS A 109 -1.78 13.16 10.90
N GLY A 110 -2.53 12.20 10.32
CA GLY A 110 -1.94 11.09 9.58
C GLY A 110 -2.07 9.74 10.31
N HIS A 111 -1.09 8.84 10.13
CA HIS A 111 -1.11 7.55 10.79
C HIS A 111 -0.76 7.64 12.28
N ASN A 112 -1.51 6.91 13.10
CA ASN A 112 -1.12 6.67 14.47
C ASN A 112 0.09 5.70 14.52
N PRO A 113 0.78 5.55 15.68
CA PRO A 113 1.98 4.71 15.76
C PRO A 113 1.78 3.25 15.31
N ILE A 114 0.61 2.66 15.57
CA ILE A 114 0.28 1.30 15.11
C ILE A 114 0.04 1.29 13.60
N GLY A 115 -0.63 2.32 13.07
CA GLY A 115 -0.82 2.49 11.62
C GLY A 115 0.49 2.60 10.85
N LYS A 116 1.51 3.26 11.41
CA LYS A 116 2.87 3.31 10.82
C LYS A 116 3.49 1.91 10.70
N LEU A 117 3.33 1.07 11.72
CA LEU A 117 3.79 -0.33 11.66
C LEU A 117 3.06 -1.14 10.59
N MET A 118 1.74 -0.95 10.48
CA MET A 118 0.93 -1.63 9.46
C MET A 118 1.36 -1.21 8.04
N VAL A 119 1.60 0.08 7.80
CA VAL A 119 2.09 0.58 6.51
C VAL A 119 3.45 -0.03 6.18
N LEU A 120 4.38 -0.11 7.14
CA LEU A 120 5.67 -0.75 6.94
C LEU A 120 5.51 -2.23 6.58
N ALA A 121 4.70 -2.97 7.33
CA ALA A 121 4.45 -4.39 7.07
C ALA A 121 3.87 -4.62 5.67
N LEU A 122 2.91 -3.79 5.25
CA LEU A 122 2.33 -3.85 3.90
C LEU A 122 3.37 -3.52 2.82
N LEU A 123 4.21 -2.52 3.00
CA LEU A 123 5.26 -2.17 2.04
C LEU A 123 6.28 -3.30 1.89
N ILE A 124 6.68 -3.94 2.99
CA ILE A 124 7.57 -5.12 2.95
C ILE A 124 6.89 -6.26 2.21
N ALA A 125 5.65 -6.60 2.54
CA ALA A 125 4.90 -7.67 1.89
C ALA A 125 4.74 -7.41 0.38
N MET A 126 4.40 -6.18 -0.02
CA MET A 126 4.30 -5.78 -1.43
C MET A 126 5.63 -5.86 -2.15
N THR A 127 6.74 -5.50 -1.50
CA THR A 127 8.09 -5.59 -2.08
C THR A 127 8.50 -7.05 -2.30
N ILE A 128 8.23 -7.92 -1.33
CA ILE A 128 8.46 -9.37 -1.47
C ILE A 128 7.62 -9.93 -2.60
N GLN A 129 6.32 -9.57 -2.66
CA GLN A 129 5.41 -10.02 -3.70
C GLN A 129 5.85 -9.55 -5.09
N MET A 130 6.32 -8.31 -5.21
CA MET A 130 6.90 -7.78 -6.45
C MET A 130 8.14 -8.58 -6.87
N ALA A 131 9.09 -8.80 -5.95
CA ALA A 131 10.30 -9.53 -6.24
C ALA A 131 10.02 -10.98 -6.68
N THR A 132 9.14 -11.69 -5.97
CA THR A 132 8.77 -13.08 -6.31
C THR A 132 7.90 -13.20 -7.55
N GLY A 133 7.16 -12.16 -7.90
CA GLY A 133 6.31 -12.13 -9.10
C GLY A 133 7.05 -11.76 -10.39
N LEU A 134 8.26 -11.18 -10.29
CA LEU A 134 9.08 -10.81 -11.44
C LEU A 134 10.11 -11.89 -11.82
N ILE A 135 10.32 -12.89 -10.98
CA ILE A 135 11.15 -14.08 -11.23
C ILE A 135 10.30 -15.16 -11.90
#